data_4238e774bb74b1ab0a5ea6e1744a0693
#
_entry.id   4238e774bb74b1ab0a5ea6e1744a0693
#
_cell.length_a   1.000
_cell.length_b   1.000
_cell.length_c   1.000
_cell.angle_alpha   90.00
_cell.angle_beta   90.00
_cell.angle_gamma   90.00
#
_symmetry.space_group_name_H-M   'P 1'
#
loop_
_entity.id
_entity.type
_entity.pdbx_description
1 polymer ?
#
loop_
_entity_poly.entity_id
_entity_poly.type
_entity_poly.pdbx_seq_one_letter_code
_entity_poly.pdbx_strand_id
1 'polypeptide(L)'
;FDYVAYGSLDTYDLSFRIVRFPISDDSYECIVTNLPREEFPPVRIKLLYFSRWDIEGSFRKLKYTIGLSNFHAYKPEYIKQEIWAKLTAYNLTETLISLTVIKHGQTKHEYKVNFSMAAHICRVSLRLHTGEDLMDVTSLLQKELIPIRNERQYPRLQTAHFRKPRYFIYRAA
;
A
#
# COMPACT_ATOMS: atom_id res chain seq x y z
N PHE A 1 5.51 20.41 16.79
CA PHE A 1 4.41 20.36 17.76
C PHE A 1 5.04 20.37 19.14
N ASP A 2 4.86 21.50 19.83
CA ASP A 2 5.17 21.58 21.24
C ASP A 2 3.97 20.97 21.97
N TYR A 3 4.15 19.78 22.50
CA TYR A 3 3.10 19.12 23.26
C TYR A 3 3.00 19.73 24.65
N VAL A 4 1.79 20.00 25.07
CA VAL A 4 1.52 20.33 26.48
C VAL A 4 1.91 19.13 27.34
N ALA A 5 2.71 19.36 28.39
CA ALA A 5 3.16 18.28 29.26
C ALA A 5 1.95 17.58 29.93
N TYR A 6 2.01 16.27 30.08
CA TYR A 6 0.97 15.51 30.75
C TYR A 6 0.75 16.03 32.18
N GLY A 7 -0.50 16.38 32.50
CA GLY A 7 -0.86 16.99 33.80
C GLY A 7 -0.68 18.51 33.88
N SER A 8 -0.24 19.19 32.80
CA SER A 8 -0.30 20.65 32.72
C SER A 8 -1.76 21.12 32.61
N LEU A 9 -2.04 22.29 33.19
CA LEU A 9 -3.30 23.01 33.05
C LEU A 9 -3.27 23.98 31.87
N ASP A 10 -2.16 24.03 31.11
CA ASP A 10 -2.03 24.89 29.96
C ASP A 10 -2.99 24.44 28.86
N THR A 11 -3.55 25.42 28.17
CA THR A 11 -4.46 25.18 27.03
C THR A 11 -3.73 25.52 25.72
N TYR A 12 -4.09 24.80 24.68
CA TYR A 12 -3.55 24.99 23.35
C TYR A 12 -4.70 25.26 22.37
N ASP A 13 -4.59 26.39 21.65
CA ASP A 13 -5.58 26.75 20.64
C ASP A 13 -5.42 25.87 19.40
N LEU A 14 -6.45 25.10 19.10
CA LEU A 14 -6.48 24.20 17.95
C LEU A 14 -7.61 24.62 16.99
N SER A 15 -7.23 25.12 15.82
CA SER A 15 -8.16 25.40 14.73
C SER A 15 -8.28 24.23 13.80
N PHE A 16 -9.51 23.78 13.55
CA PHE A 16 -9.81 22.73 12.58
C PHE A 16 -11.16 22.98 11.94
N ARG A 17 -11.39 22.32 10.82
CA ARG A 17 -12.71 22.25 10.15
C ARG A 17 -13.15 20.80 9.97
N ILE A 18 -14.45 20.60 9.89
CA ILE A 18 -15.04 19.30 9.59
C ILE A 18 -15.58 19.35 8.16
N VAL A 19 -15.15 18.39 7.35
CA VAL A 19 -15.62 18.18 5.99
C VAL A 19 -16.47 16.92 5.96
N ARG A 20 -17.74 17.04 5.59
CA ARG A 20 -18.69 15.95 5.49
C ARG A 20 -19.03 15.67 4.03
N PHE A 21 -19.01 14.40 3.62
CA PHE A 21 -19.46 13.99 2.29
C PHE A 21 -20.17 12.63 2.33
N PRO A 22 -21.16 12.39 1.45
CA PRO A 22 -21.91 11.14 1.44
C PRO A 22 -21.04 10.00 0.92
N ILE A 23 -21.21 8.81 1.53
CA ILE A 23 -20.64 7.53 1.09
C ILE A 23 -21.74 6.69 0.44
N SER A 24 -22.93 6.69 1.02
CA SER A 24 -24.16 6.07 0.52
C SER A 24 -25.34 6.97 0.86
N ASP A 25 -26.56 6.57 0.48
CA ASP A 25 -27.77 7.35 0.68
C ASP A 25 -27.97 7.73 2.15
N ASP A 26 -27.63 6.83 3.09
CA ASP A 26 -27.85 7.02 4.53
C ASP A 26 -26.55 7.17 5.35
N SER A 27 -25.39 7.18 4.73
CA SER A 27 -24.11 7.26 5.44
C SER A 27 -23.20 8.35 4.92
N TYR A 28 -22.49 8.97 5.88
CA TYR A 28 -21.58 10.06 5.62
C TYR A 28 -20.22 9.78 6.24
N GLU A 29 -19.18 10.20 5.54
CA GLU A 29 -17.83 10.32 6.12
C GLU A 29 -17.61 11.72 6.61
N CYS A 30 -17.00 11.86 7.79
CA CYS A 30 -16.63 13.15 8.37
C CYS A 30 -15.13 13.18 8.61
N ILE A 31 -14.45 14.14 7.97
CA ILE A 31 -13.02 14.32 8.10
C ILE A 31 -12.75 15.60 8.86
N VAL A 32 -11.94 15.50 9.91
CA VAL A 32 -11.40 16.65 10.64
C VAL A 32 -10.05 17.00 10.02
N THR A 33 -9.85 18.28 9.68
CA THR A 33 -8.63 18.75 9.03
C THR A 33 -8.32 20.18 9.43
N ASN A 34 -7.03 20.53 9.48
CA ASN A 34 -6.52 21.90 9.63
C ASN A 34 -6.09 22.51 8.29
N LEU A 35 -6.24 21.80 7.17
CA LEU A 35 -5.88 22.29 5.85
C LEU A 35 -6.75 23.49 5.44
N PRO A 36 -6.20 24.56 4.84
CA PRO A 36 -6.93 25.76 4.47
C PRO A 36 -8.01 25.46 3.42
N ARG A 37 -9.14 26.18 3.51
CA ARG A 37 -10.32 25.91 2.68
C ARG A 37 -10.09 26.28 1.21
N GLU A 38 -9.34 27.34 1.00
CA GLU A 38 -9.06 27.91 -0.32
C GLU A 38 -8.23 26.95 -1.19
N GLU A 39 -7.22 26.32 -0.56
CA GLU A 39 -6.34 25.37 -1.25
C GLU A 39 -6.92 23.96 -1.31
N PHE A 40 -7.71 23.58 -0.29
CA PHE A 40 -8.26 22.24 -0.14
C PHE A 40 -9.80 22.28 -0.03
N PRO A 41 -10.51 22.50 -1.13
CA PRO A 41 -11.97 22.38 -1.15
C PRO A 41 -12.42 20.95 -0.78
N PRO A 42 -13.70 20.72 -0.41
CA PRO A 42 -14.20 19.42 0.04
C PRO A 42 -13.89 18.26 -0.90
N VAL A 43 -13.94 18.49 -2.21
CA VAL A 43 -13.62 17.47 -3.24
C VAL A 43 -12.15 17.03 -3.13
N ARG A 44 -11.23 17.96 -2.94
CA ARG A 44 -9.80 17.67 -2.81
C ARG A 44 -9.50 16.93 -1.50
N ILE A 45 -10.17 17.29 -0.40
CA ILE A 45 -10.09 16.56 0.87
C ILE A 45 -10.58 15.12 0.71
N LYS A 46 -11.69 14.93 0.00
CA LYS A 46 -12.22 13.59 -0.31
C LYS A 46 -11.18 12.74 -1.05
N LEU A 47 -10.54 13.27 -2.10
CA LEU A 47 -9.50 12.57 -2.86
C LEU A 47 -8.28 12.23 -1.99
N LEU A 48 -7.80 13.18 -1.18
CA LEU A 48 -6.69 12.95 -0.24
C LEU A 48 -7.02 11.85 0.78
N TYR A 49 -8.24 11.85 1.30
CA TYR A 49 -8.68 10.82 2.25
C TYR A 49 -8.73 9.43 1.59
N PHE A 50 -9.24 9.33 0.38
CA PHE A 50 -9.27 8.05 -0.33
C PHE A 50 -7.88 7.53 -0.68
N SER A 51 -6.90 8.38 -0.98
CA SER A 51 -5.53 7.94 -1.24
C SER A 51 -4.86 7.28 -0.01
N ARG A 52 -5.40 7.52 1.20
CA ARG A 52 -4.97 6.81 2.42
C ARG A 52 -5.14 5.28 2.32
N TRP A 53 -6.14 4.82 1.59
CA TRP A 53 -6.38 3.38 1.41
C TRP A 53 -5.27 2.67 0.62
N ASP A 54 -4.52 3.41 -0.18
CA ASP A 54 -3.36 2.86 -0.90
C ASP A 54 -2.26 2.43 0.06
N ILE A 55 -2.12 3.10 1.21
CA ILE A 55 -1.18 2.73 2.27
C ILE A 55 -1.53 1.34 2.85
N GLU A 56 -2.82 1.07 3.09
CA GLU A 56 -3.26 -0.24 3.59
C GLU A 56 -3.00 -1.35 2.56
N GLY A 57 -3.22 -1.05 1.27
CA GLY A 57 -2.85 -1.91 0.14
C GLY A 57 -1.35 -2.19 0.11
N SER A 58 -0.53 -1.17 0.29
CA SER A 58 0.93 -1.25 0.34
C SER A 58 1.43 -2.10 1.51
N PHE A 59 0.90 -1.91 2.70
CA PHE A 59 1.21 -2.78 3.85
C PHE A 59 0.82 -4.24 3.62
N ARG A 60 -0.29 -4.50 2.93
CA ARG A 60 -0.69 -5.86 2.57
C ARG A 60 0.30 -6.49 1.60
N LYS A 61 0.72 -5.77 0.57
CA LYS A 61 1.74 -6.22 -0.39
C LYS A 61 3.08 -6.52 0.32
N LEU A 62 3.53 -5.62 1.18
CA LEU A 62 4.75 -5.79 1.98
C LEU A 62 4.69 -7.02 2.88
N LYS A 63 3.60 -7.19 3.63
CA LYS A 63 3.48 -8.30 4.59
C LYS A 63 3.36 -9.66 3.92
N TYR A 64 2.53 -9.76 2.89
CA TYR A 64 2.13 -11.07 2.35
C TYR A 64 2.85 -11.43 1.06
N THR A 65 3.10 -10.49 0.15
CA THR A 65 3.76 -10.78 -1.12
C THR A 65 5.28 -10.71 -0.98
N ILE A 66 5.79 -9.65 -0.39
CA ILE A 66 7.24 -9.48 -0.17
C ILE A 66 7.69 -10.27 1.07
N GLY A 67 6.79 -10.52 2.03
CA GLY A 67 7.09 -11.29 3.22
C GLY A 67 7.82 -10.51 4.31
N LEU A 68 7.49 -9.23 4.50
CA LEU A 68 8.15 -8.37 5.50
C LEU A 68 7.99 -8.89 6.94
N SER A 69 7.00 -9.72 7.24
CA SER A 69 6.81 -10.33 8.55
C SER A 69 7.59 -11.63 8.79
N ASN A 70 8.31 -12.12 7.77
CA ASN A 70 9.06 -13.37 7.85
C ASN A 70 10.55 -13.07 7.81
N PHE A 71 11.30 -13.51 8.81
CA PHE A 71 12.74 -13.31 8.91
C PHE A 71 13.47 -14.65 8.96
N HIS A 72 14.67 -14.69 8.38
CA HIS A 72 15.60 -15.81 8.42
C HIS A 72 16.70 -15.56 9.45
N ALA A 73 17.06 -14.30 9.65
CA ALA A 73 18.10 -13.88 10.57
C ALA A 73 17.61 -13.79 12.01
N TYR A 74 18.52 -14.01 12.95
CA TYR A 74 18.28 -13.90 14.39
C TYR A 74 18.95 -12.67 14.99
N LYS A 75 20.08 -12.21 14.43
CA LYS A 75 20.82 -11.05 14.94
C LYS A 75 20.17 -9.76 14.45
N PRO A 76 20.06 -8.72 15.29
CA PRO A 76 19.40 -7.46 14.95
C PRO A 76 19.92 -6.81 13.68
N GLU A 77 21.24 -6.84 13.44
CA GLU A 77 21.88 -6.25 12.27
C GLU A 77 21.40 -6.93 10.97
N TYR A 78 21.33 -8.26 10.97
CA TYR A 78 20.86 -9.02 9.80
C TYR A 78 19.35 -8.91 9.60
N ILE A 79 18.57 -8.79 10.68
CA ILE A 79 17.13 -8.48 10.57
C ILE A 79 16.93 -7.11 9.90
N LYS A 80 17.72 -6.10 10.29
CA LYS A 80 17.71 -4.79 9.63
C LYS A 80 18.04 -4.90 8.14
N GLN A 81 19.06 -5.68 7.77
CA GLN A 81 19.41 -5.91 6.36
C GLN A 81 18.25 -6.57 5.60
N GLU A 82 17.59 -7.58 6.18
CA GLU A 82 16.42 -8.20 5.56
C GLU A 82 15.26 -7.20 5.38
N ILE A 83 15.01 -6.33 6.36
CA ILE A 83 13.99 -5.28 6.25
C ILE A 83 14.30 -4.36 5.07
N TRP A 84 15.53 -3.84 5.00
CA TRP A 84 15.93 -2.95 3.92
C TRP A 84 15.88 -3.62 2.55
N ALA A 85 16.34 -4.86 2.44
CA ALA A 85 16.27 -5.63 1.20
C ALA A 85 14.80 -5.80 0.74
N LYS A 86 13.88 -6.10 1.65
CA LYS A 86 12.46 -6.27 1.36
C LYS A 86 11.79 -4.95 0.96
N LEU A 87 12.12 -3.84 1.62
CA LEU A 87 11.64 -2.51 1.25
C LEU A 87 12.17 -2.08 -0.12
N THR A 88 13.44 -2.36 -0.39
CA THR A 88 14.04 -2.09 -1.72
C THR A 88 13.36 -2.91 -2.81
N ALA A 89 13.12 -4.20 -2.59
CA ALA A 89 12.42 -5.05 -3.53
C ALA A 89 10.98 -4.57 -3.79
N TYR A 90 10.28 -4.12 -2.75
CA TYR A 90 8.96 -3.52 -2.87
C TYR A 90 8.99 -2.26 -3.73
N ASN A 91 9.88 -1.30 -3.42
CA ASN A 91 9.98 -0.05 -4.15
C ASN A 91 10.37 -0.28 -5.61
N LEU A 92 11.32 -1.17 -5.87
CA LEU A 92 11.69 -1.54 -7.25
C LEU A 92 10.50 -2.12 -8.02
N THR A 93 9.74 -3.02 -7.40
CA THR A 93 8.55 -3.62 -8.01
C THR A 93 7.50 -2.55 -8.34
N GLU A 94 7.19 -1.64 -7.41
CA GLU A 94 6.23 -0.54 -7.66
C GLU A 94 6.73 0.43 -8.74
N THR A 95 8.03 0.73 -8.76
CA THR A 95 8.64 1.57 -9.81
C THR A 95 8.48 0.92 -11.18
N LEU A 96 8.80 -0.36 -11.33
CA LEU A 96 8.66 -1.07 -12.59
C LEU A 96 7.19 -1.17 -13.04
N ILE A 97 6.26 -1.36 -12.11
CA ILE A 97 4.82 -1.32 -12.39
C ILE A 97 4.41 0.07 -12.88
N SER A 98 4.88 1.14 -12.25
CA SER A 98 4.54 2.52 -12.64
C SER A 98 5.09 2.90 -14.02
N LEU A 99 6.21 2.33 -14.42
CA LEU A 99 6.81 2.52 -15.76
C LEU A 99 6.15 1.65 -16.83
N THR A 100 5.36 0.64 -16.43
CA THR A 100 4.73 -0.27 -17.38
C THR A 100 3.51 0.39 -18.03
N VAL A 101 3.58 0.65 -19.32
CA VAL A 101 2.46 1.19 -20.09
C VAL A 101 1.43 0.10 -20.36
N ILE A 102 0.23 0.26 -19.81
CA ILE A 102 -0.90 -0.62 -20.09
C ILE A 102 -1.63 -0.07 -21.32
N LYS A 103 -1.61 -0.82 -22.42
CA LYS A 103 -2.38 -0.45 -23.62
C LYS A 103 -3.85 -0.67 -23.33
N HIS A 104 -4.61 0.42 -23.24
CA HIS A 104 -6.06 0.36 -23.12
C HIS A 104 -6.66 0.04 -24.50
N GLY A 105 -7.08 -1.21 -24.69
CA GLY A 105 -7.96 -1.60 -25.81
C GLY A 105 -9.43 -1.34 -25.47
N GLN A 106 -10.33 -1.61 -26.43
CA GLN A 106 -11.80 -1.61 -26.18
C GLN A 106 -12.17 -2.83 -25.32
N THR A 107 -11.81 -2.80 -24.04
CA THR A 107 -12.08 -3.89 -23.09
C THR A 107 -13.16 -3.46 -22.10
N LYS A 108 -13.94 -4.43 -21.62
CA LYS A 108 -15.03 -4.22 -20.64
C LYS A 108 -14.53 -3.67 -19.30
N HIS A 109 -13.26 -3.89 -18.97
CA HIS A 109 -12.66 -3.52 -17.67
C HIS A 109 -11.36 -2.76 -17.88
N GLU A 110 -11.03 -1.92 -16.91
CA GLU A 110 -9.68 -1.42 -16.73
C GLU A 110 -8.79 -2.53 -16.16
N TYR A 111 -7.51 -2.50 -16.50
CA TYR A 111 -6.54 -3.51 -16.06
C TYR A 111 -5.41 -2.84 -15.29
N LYS A 112 -4.84 -3.59 -14.36
CA LYS A 112 -3.62 -3.24 -13.65
C LYS A 112 -2.66 -4.41 -13.63
N VAL A 113 -1.36 -4.15 -13.46
CA VAL A 113 -0.36 -5.20 -13.33
C VAL A 113 -0.59 -6.00 -12.04
N ASN A 114 -0.45 -7.31 -12.13
CA ASN A 114 -0.49 -8.21 -10.99
C ASN A 114 0.77 -8.03 -10.14
N PHE A 115 0.65 -7.39 -8.98
CA PHE A 115 1.80 -7.11 -8.11
C PHE A 115 2.59 -8.36 -7.70
N SER A 116 1.92 -9.48 -7.44
CA SER A 116 2.60 -10.72 -7.02
C SER A 116 3.47 -11.29 -8.14
N MET A 117 2.97 -11.26 -9.37
CA MET A 117 3.75 -11.66 -10.55
C MET A 117 4.87 -10.67 -10.83
N ALA A 118 4.61 -9.38 -10.71
CA ALA A 118 5.65 -8.36 -10.87
C ALA A 118 6.79 -8.54 -9.86
N ALA A 119 6.49 -8.77 -8.59
CA ALA A 119 7.48 -9.06 -7.56
C ALA A 119 8.29 -10.35 -7.86
N HIS A 120 7.64 -11.36 -8.43
CA HIS A 120 8.32 -12.58 -8.86
C HIS A 120 9.26 -12.31 -10.04
N ILE A 121 8.78 -11.63 -11.08
CA ILE A 121 9.59 -11.27 -12.27
C ILE A 121 10.79 -10.42 -11.86
N CYS A 122 10.59 -9.38 -11.02
CA CYS A 122 11.69 -8.56 -10.51
C CYS A 122 12.75 -9.39 -9.78
N ARG A 123 12.32 -10.31 -8.90
CA ARG A 123 13.24 -11.17 -8.16
C ARG A 123 14.03 -12.12 -9.08
N VAL A 124 13.37 -12.69 -10.08
CA VAL A 124 14.04 -13.56 -11.08
C VAL A 124 15.02 -12.75 -11.90
N SER A 125 14.61 -11.59 -12.40
CA SER A 125 15.46 -10.69 -13.16
C SER A 125 16.74 -10.30 -12.41
N LEU A 126 16.61 -9.93 -11.11
CA LEU A 126 17.77 -9.60 -10.27
C LEU A 126 18.74 -10.78 -10.05
N ARG A 127 18.25 -12.02 -10.09
CA ARG A 127 19.10 -13.22 -9.94
C ARG A 127 19.80 -13.62 -11.23
N LEU A 128 19.15 -13.42 -12.38
CA LEU A 128 19.67 -13.83 -13.69
C LEU A 128 20.62 -12.80 -14.31
N HIS A 129 20.89 -11.70 -13.62
CA HIS A 129 21.68 -10.57 -14.14
C HIS A 129 23.17 -10.87 -14.13
N THR A 130 23.60 -11.85 -14.89
CA THR A 130 25.02 -12.23 -15.04
C THR A 130 25.53 -12.19 -16.48
N GLY A 131 24.87 -11.44 -17.38
CA GLY A 131 25.29 -11.41 -18.78
C GLY A 131 24.57 -10.37 -19.64
N GLU A 132 24.86 -10.38 -20.92
CA GLU A 132 24.43 -9.41 -21.93
C GLU A 132 22.94 -9.46 -22.28
N ASP A 133 22.21 -10.54 -21.92
CA ASP A 133 20.80 -10.70 -22.20
C ASP A 133 19.95 -10.13 -21.04
N LEU A 134 19.64 -8.85 -21.14
CA LEU A 134 18.67 -8.19 -20.27
C LEU A 134 17.27 -8.74 -20.55
N MET A 135 16.69 -9.42 -19.57
CA MET A 135 15.27 -9.82 -19.63
C MET A 135 14.39 -8.57 -19.82
N ASP A 136 13.55 -8.54 -20.83
CA ASP A 136 12.58 -7.47 -21.02
C ASP A 136 11.45 -7.58 -19.98
N VAL A 137 11.74 -7.05 -18.79
CA VAL A 137 10.83 -7.05 -17.64
C VAL A 137 9.50 -6.36 -17.99
N THR A 138 9.56 -5.28 -18.78
CA THR A 138 8.37 -4.51 -19.14
C THR A 138 7.39 -5.32 -19.98
N SER A 139 7.88 -6.01 -21.00
CA SER A 139 7.05 -6.91 -21.82
C SER A 139 6.46 -8.07 -21.03
N LEU A 140 7.20 -8.59 -20.04
CA LEU A 140 6.67 -9.64 -19.15
C LEU A 140 5.57 -9.09 -18.26
N LEU A 141 5.74 -7.91 -17.67
CA LEU A 141 4.73 -7.27 -16.83
C LEU A 141 3.44 -6.95 -17.59
N GLN A 142 3.55 -6.57 -18.87
CA GLN A 142 2.40 -6.31 -19.74
C GLN A 142 1.55 -7.56 -20.01
N LYS A 143 2.09 -8.76 -19.85
CA LYS A 143 1.33 -10.02 -19.97
C LYS A 143 0.59 -10.39 -18.69
N GLU A 144 1.03 -9.88 -17.57
CA GLU A 144 0.51 -10.23 -16.22
C GLU A 144 -0.47 -9.18 -15.70
N LEU A 145 -1.56 -8.96 -16.46
CA LEU A 145 -2.59 -8.00 -16.13
C LEU A 145 -3.79 -8.66 -15.44
N ILE A 146 -4.36 -7.96 -14.46
CA ILE A 146 -5.60 -8.36 -13.78
C ILE A 146 -6.67 -7.28 -13.93
N PRO A 147 -7.95 -7.64 -14.14
CA PRO A 147 -9.02 -6.66 -14.27
C PRO A 147 -9.30 -5.96 -12.94
N ILE A 148 -9.53 -4.64 -13.00
CA ILE A 148 -10.03 -3.84 -11.88
C ILE A 148 -11.56 -4.03 -11.84
N ARG A 149 -12.05 -4.56 -10.73
CA ARG A 149 -13.50 -4.81 -10.52
C ARG A 149 -13.99 -3.97 -9.35
N ASN A 150 -14.42 -2.75 -9.62
CA ASN A 150 -14.81 -1.76 -8.60
C ASN A 150 -16.06 -2.16 -7.81
N GLU A 151 -16.96 -2.98 -8.41
CA GLU A 151 -18.25 -3.33 -7.81
C GLU A 151 -18.22 -4.63 -6.98
N ARG A 152 -17.05 -5.26 -6.84
CA ARG A 152 -16.97 -6.53 -6.13
C ARG A 152 -16.88 -6.32 -4.63
N GLN A 153 -18.02 -6.23 -3.98
CA GLN A 153 -18.14 -6.19 -2.51
C GLN A 153 -18.41 -7.60 -1.98
N TYR A 154 -17.58 -8.07 -1.07
CA TYR A 154 -17.88 -9.28 -0.30
C TYR A 154 -18.31 -8.87 1.09
N PRO A 155 -19.50 -9.30 1.57
CA PRO A 155 -19.85 -9.10 2.95
C PRO A 155 -18.79 -9.77 3.83
N ARG A 156 -18.18 -8.99 4.71
CA ARG A 156 -17.26 -9.55 5.70
C ARG A 156 -18.09 -10.34 6.69
N LEU A 157 -17.94 -11.66 6.72
CA LEU A 157 -18.43 -12.45 7.83
C LEU A 157 -17.78 -11.89 9.11
N GLN A 158 -18.59 -11.35 10.01
CA GLN A 158 -18.15 -10.93 11.34
C GLN A 158 -17.92 -12.18 12.20
N THR A 159 -16.93 -12.99 11.83
CA THR A 159 -16.43 -14.00 12.74
C THR A 159 -15.68 -13.27 13.84
N ALA A 160 -16.03 -13.53 15.08
CA ALA A 160 -15.28 -13.06 16.24
C ALA A 160 -13.84 -13.56 16.10
N HIS A 161 -13.01 -12.73 15.48
CA HIS A 161 -11.60 -13.03 15.38
C HIS A 161 -10.99 -12.84 16.76
N PHE A 162 -10.83 -13.92 17.49
CA PHE A 162 -9.78 -13.99 18.48
C PHE A 162 -8.50 -13.53 17.78
N ARG A 163 -8.07 -12.30 18.06
CA ARG A 163 -6.82 -11.76 17.56
C ARG A 163 -5.69 -12.61 18.14
N LYS A 164 -5.33 -13.69 17.43
CA LYS A 164 -4.07 -14.35 17.74
C LYS A 164 -2.98 -13.29 17.61
N PRO A 165 -2.15 -13.09 18.63
CA PRO A 165 -1.05 -12.15 18.53
C PRO A 165 -0.22 -12.56 17.32
N ARG A 166 0.03 -11.60 16.42
CA ARG A 166 0.82 -11.84 15.22
C ARG A 166 2.29 -11.75 15.61
N TYR A 167 2.88 -12.87 15.90
CA TYR A 167 4.32 -12.96 16.07
C TYR A 167 5.02 -12.91 14.71
N PHE A 168 6.22 -12.34 14.69
CA PHE A 168 7.12 -12.51 13.56
C PHE A 168 7.46 -13.98 13.42
N ILE A 169 7.33 -14.51 12.20
CA ILE A 169 7.56 -15.92 11.93
C ILE A 169 8.95 -16.07 11.33
N TYR A 170 9.80 -16.83 12.00
CA TYR A 170 11.06 -17.29 11.43
C TYR A 170 10.75 -18.38 10.41
N ARG A 171 11.33 -18.28 9.22
CA ARG A 171 11.37 -19.36 8.27
C ARG A 171 12.75 -19.99 8.30
N ALA A 172 12.82 -21.31 8.46
CA ALA A 172 14.04 -22.05 8.20
C ALA A 172 14.45 -21.80 6.74
N ALA A 173 15.74 -21.66 6.50
CA ALA A 173 16.34 -21.47 5.19
C ALA A 173 16.10 -22.70 4.30
#